data_514358f46c3124d2788891b459d732bf
#
_entry.id   514358f46c3124d2788891b459d732bf
#
_cell.length_a   1.000
_cell.length_b   1.000
_cell.length_c   1.000
_cell.angle_alpha   90.00
_cell.angle_beta   90.00
_cell.angle_gamma   90.00
#
_symmetry.space_group_name_H-M   'P 1'
#
loop_
_entity.id
_entity.type
_entity.pdbx_description
1 polymer ?
#
loop_
_entity_poly.entity_id
_entity_poly.type
_entity_poly.pdbx_seq_one_letter_code
_entity_poly.pdbx_strand_id
1 'polypeptide(L)'
;MNKKELVHTMLVEYFVIYNLSMMCTILFCYFNQPQIKMLSVSYLGEVAVFSLLACLPTIIYSFKLQNVIVKDILHTIFLEVILLTAGYQIGMYQDFLGGIFFFITIIIVDILVRLFNYINDCRMAIEINKALKSRKG
;
A
#
# COMPACT_ATOMS: atom_id res chain seq x y z
N MET A 1 8.83 16.90 1.43
CA MET A 1 8.87 16.11 0.19
C MET A 1 8.52 17.00 -0.99
N ASN A 2 9.29 16.98 -2.06
CA ASN A 2 9.02 17.76 -3.27
C ASN A 2 7.82 17.13 -4.02
N LYS A 3 7.08 17.96 -4.82
CA LYS A 3 5.92 17.45 -5.59
C LYS A 3 6.28 16.29 -6.52
N LYS A 4 7.46 16.30 -7.13
CA LYS A 4 7.92 15.18 -7.99
C LYS A 4 8.18 13.92 -7.20
N GLU A 5 8.79 14.02 -6.02
CA GLU A 5 9.03 12.90 -5.12
C GLU A 5 7.71 12.31 -4.61
N LEU A 6 6.74 13.17 -4.24
CA LEU A 6 5.42 12.72 -3.80
C LEU A 6 4.73 11.89 -4.88
N VAL A 7 4.65 12.41 -6.11
CA VAL A 7 4.00 11.71 -7.22
C VAL A 7 4.73 10.39 -7.52
N HIS A 8 6.05 10.37 -7.50
CA HIS A 8 6.82 9.15 -7.71
C HIS A 8 6.53 8.10 -6.62
N THR A 9 6.53 8.52 -5.34
CA THR A 9 6.22 7.64 -4.21
C THR A 9 4.81 7.06 -4.33
N MET A 10 3.81 7.91 -4.61
CA MET A 10 2.43 7.46 -4.82
C MET A 10 2.29 6.47 -5.97
N LEU A 11 3.00 6.68 -7.09
CA LEU A 11 2.99 5.74 -8.20
C LEU A 11 3.61 4.39 -7.82
N VAL A 12 4.75 4.40 -7.14
CA VAL A 12 5.40 3.17 -6.67
C VAL A 12 4.47 2.41 -5.71
N GLU A 13 3.90 3.11 -4.73
CA GLU A 13 2.95 2.51 -3.78
C GLU A 13 1.73 1.94 -4.48
N TYR A 14 1.14 2.66 -5.44
CA TYR A 14 0.04 2.16 -6.25
C TYR A 14 0.36 0.82 -6.90
N PHE A 15 1.49 0.73 -7.59
CA PHE A 15 1.88 -0.52 -8.25
C PHE A 15 2.19 -1.65 -7.26
N VAL A 16 2.80 -1.34 -6.13
CA VAL A 16 3.08 -2.33 -5.09
C VAL A 16 1.78 -2.86 -4.48
N ILE A 17 0.85 -1.97 -4.10
CA ILE A 17 -0.43 -2.35 -3.49
C ILE A 17 -1.27 -3.15 -4.50
N TYR A 18 -1.36 -2.69 -5.76
CA TYR A 18 -2.10 -3.38 -6.81
C TYR A 18 -1.57 -4.81 -7.03
N ASN A 19 -0.26 -4.97 -7.17
CA ASN A 19 0.35 -6.28 -7.38
C ASN A 19 0.19 -7.19 -6.18
N LEU A 20 0.37 -6.69 -4.95
CA LEU A 20 0.17 -7.47 -3.72
C LEU A 20 -1.28 -7.91 -3.59
N SER A 21 -2.25 -7.02 -3.83
CA SER A 21 -3.67 -7.34 -3.79
C SER A 21 -4.03 -8.42 -4.81
N MET A 22 -3.50 -8.32 -6.02
CA MET A 22 -3.70 -9.33 -7.08
C MET A 22 -3.07 -10.67 -6.70
N MET A 23 -1.85 -10.68 -6.17
CA MET A 23 -1.21 -11.92 -5.71
C MET A 23 -2.00 -12.58 -4.58
N CYS A 24 -2.46 -11.80 -3.58
CA CYS A 24 -3.29 -12.32 -2.49
C CYS A 24 -4.60 -12.92 -3.01
N THR A 25 -5.24 -12.26 -3.98
CA THR A 25 -6.47 -12.78 -4.61
C THR A 25 -6.22 -14.08 -5.34
N ILE A 26 -5.16 -14.16 -6.14
CA ILE A 26 -4.80 -15.38 -6.88
C ILE A 26 -4.55 -16.55 -5.92
N LEU A 27 -3.77 -16.29 -4.85
CA LEU A 27 -3.51 -17.29 -3.81
C LEU A 27 -4.79 -17.72 -3.09
N PHE A 28 -5.64 -16.76 -2.72
CA PHE A 28 -6.93 -17.06 -2.09
C PHE A 28 -7.82 -17.92 -2.98
N CYS A 29 -7.96 -17.56 -4.26
CA CYS A 29 -8.73 -18.35 -5.22
C CYS A 29 -8.14 -19.75 -5.41
N TYR A 30 -6.83 -19.87 -5.50
CA TYR A 30 -6.15 -21.15 -5.66
C TYR A 30 -6.42 -22.10 -4.50
N PHE A 31 -6.38 -21.62 -3.25
CA PHE A 31 -6.56 -22.47 -2.06
C PHE A 31 -8.02 -22.71 -1.68
N ASN A 32 -8.89 -21.71 -1.86
CA ASN A 32 -10.27 -21.79 -1.36
C ASN A 32 -11.30 -22.04 -2.46
N GLN A 33 -11.00 -21.65 -3.70
CA GLN A 33 -11.95 -21.74 -4.81
C GLN A 33 -11.26 -22.17 -6.11
N PRO A 34 -10.74 -23.40 -6.18
CA PRO A 34 -9.99 -23.89 -7.35
C PRO A 34 -10.83 -23.96 -8.65
N GLN A 35 -12.14 -23.75 -8.55
CA GLN A 35 -13.04 -23.70 -9.71
C GLN A 35 -12.99 -22.34 -10.43
N ILE A 36 -12.53 -21.27 -9.77
CA ILE A 36 -12.39 -19.94 -10.38
C ILE A 36 -11.11 -19.93 -11.21
N LYS A 37 -11.27 -20.07 -12.53
CA LYS A 37 -10.15 -20.05 -13.48
C LYS A 37 -9.90 -18.67 -14.08
N MET A 38 -10.82 -17.73 -13.93
CA MET A 38 -10.73 -16.38 -14.52
C MET A 38 -11.23 -15.32 -13.54
N LEU A 39 -10.46 -14.26 -13.39
CA LEU A 39 -10.90 -13.04 -12.70
C LEU A 39 -11.68 -12.17 -13.69
N SER A 40 -12.79 -11.57 -13.23
CA SER A 40 -13.56 -10.66 -14.08
C SER A 40 -12.80 -9.36 -14.32
N VAL A 41 -13.02 -8.75 -15.49
CA VAL A 41 -12.45 -7.43 -15.81
C VAL A 41 -12.95 -6.37 -14.82
N SER A 42 -14.19 -6.48 -14.35
CA SER A 42 -14.75 -5.61 -13.31
C SER A 42 -13.93 -5.67 -12.03
N TYR A 43 -13.60 -6.88 -11.57
CA TYR A 43 -12.79 -7.09 -10.38
C TYR A 43 -11.39 -6.46 -10.50
N LEU A 44 -10.74 -6.59 -11.66
CA LEU A 44 -9.45 -5.94 -11.91
C LEU A 44 -9.56 -4.42 -11.81
N GLY A 45 -10.65 -3.84 -12.33
CA GLY A 45 -10.96 -2.41 -12.22
C GLY A 45 -11.20 -1.98 -10.77
N GLU A 46 -11.93 -2.76 -9.98
CA GLU A 46 -12.19 -2.51 -8.56
C GLU A 46 -10.90 -2.50 -7.74
N VAL A 47 -10.02 -3.50 -7.96
CA VAL A 47 -8.71 -3.55 -7.31
C VAL A 47 -7.83 -2.36 -7.71
N ALA A 48 -7.88 -1.93 -8.97
CA ALA A 48 -7.14 -0.76 -9.44
C ALA A 48 -7.60 0.53 -8.75
N VAL A 49 -8.93 0.75 -8.66
CA VAL A 49 -9.50 1.91 -7.96
C VAL A 49 -9.19 1.86 -6.47
N PHE A 50 -9.32 0.68 -5.85
CA PHE A 50 -9.02 0.48 -4.44
C PHE A 50 -7.55 0.78 -4.11
N SER A 51 -6.63 0.32 -4.96
CA SER A 51 -5.19 0.60 -4.84
C SER A 51 -4.89 2.10 -4.98
N LEU A 52 -5.62 2.80 -5.85
CA LEU A 52 -5.50 4.24 -6.02
C LEU A 52 -5.98 4.99 -4.77
N LEU A 53 -7.09 4.57 -4.17
CA LEU A 53 -7.58 5.13 -2.91
C LEU A 53 -6.59 4.89 -1.76
N ALA A 54 -5.94 3.72 -1.73
CA ALA A 54 -4.93 3.37 -0.74
C ALA A 54 -3.66 4.24 -0.78
N CYS A 55 -3.35 4.86 -1.94
CA CYS A 55 -2.22 5.78 -2.06
C CYS A 55 -2.53 7.22 -1.60
N LEU A 56 -3.80 7.61 -1.45
CA LEU A 56 -4.16 8.98 -1.09
C LEU A 56 -3.58 9.44 0.26
N PRO A 57 -3.54 8.62 1.32
CA PRO A 57 -2.96 9.01 2.60
C PRO A 57 -1.49 9.43 2.52
N THR A 58 -0.75 9.00 1.50
CA THR A 58 0.66 9.37 1.28
C THR A 58 0.85 10.88 1.12
N ILE A 59 -0.21 11.62 0.75
CA ILE A 59 -0.22 13.08 0.70
C ILE A 59 0.15 13.70 2.06
N ILE A 60 -0.12 13.01 3.18
CA ILE A 60 0.21 13.48 4.53
C ILE A 60 1.71 13.73 4.69
N TYR A 61 2.56 12.96 3.99
CA TYR A 61 4.00 13.15 4.04
C TYR A 61 4.48 14.46 3.37
N SER A 62 3.62 15.10 2.56
CA SER A 62 3.91 16.43 2.00
C SER A 62 3.71 17.56 2.99
N PHE A 63 2.94 17.35 4.06
CA PHE A 63 2.74 18.38 5.10
C PHE A 63 4.01 18.59 5.94
N LYS A 64 4.26 19.84 6.33
CA LYS A 64 5.41 20.25 7.16
C LYS A 64 5.24 19.91 8.64
N LEU A 65 4.77 18.71 8.95
CA LEU A 65 4.75 18.22 10.32
C LEU A 65 6.17 17.82 10.74
N GLN A 66 6.63 18.29 11.89
CA GLN A 66 8.00 18.03 12.35
C GLN A 66 8.18 16.60 12.88
N ASN A 67 7.13 16.01 13.41
CA ASN A 67 7.21 14.68 14.03
C ASN A 67 6.83 13.59 13.03
N VAL A 68 7.79 12.73 12.69
CA VAL A 68 7.63 11.61 11.76
C VAL A 68 6.60 10.61 12.29
N ILE A 69 6.61 10.32 13.59
CA ILE A 69 5.68 9.36 14.21
C ILE A 69 4.23 9.84 14.06
N VAL A 70 3.99 11.15 14.22
CA VAL A 70 2.64 11.72 14.04
C VAL A 70 2.18 11.59 12.58
N LYS A 71 3.09 11.77 11.62
CA LYS A 71 2.75 11.55 10.20
C LYS A 71 2.36 10.11 9.93
N ASP A 72 3.11 9.15 10.48
CA ASP A 72 2.86 7.74 10.30
C ASP A 72 1.51 7.31 10.90
N ILE A 73 1.21 7.80 12.11
CA ILE A 73 -0.08 7.54 12.76
C ILE A 73 -1.23 8.14 11.93
N LEU A 74 -1.11 9.39 11.50
CA LEU A 74 -2.12 10.05 10.67
C LEU A 74 -2.32 9.30 9.34
N HIS A 75 -1.23 8.90 8.70
CA HIS A 75 -1.28 8.12 7.46
C HIS A 75 -2.09 6.82 7.67
N THR A 76 -1.76 6.04 8.71
CA THR A 76 -2.47 4.79 9.00
C THR A 76 -3.94 5.02 9.31
N ILE A 77 -4.28 6.03 10.11
CA ILE A 77 -5.69 6.35 10.43
C ILE A 77 -6.45 6.73 9.15
N PHE A 78 -5.88 7.58 8.29
CA PHE A 78 -6.52 7.97 7.03
C PHE A 78 -6.66 6.77 6.08
N LEU A 79 -5.66 5.93 6.00
CA LEU A 79 -5.68 4.70 5.21
C LEU A 79 -6.83 3.81 5.64
N GLU A 80 -6.95 3.53 6.95
CA GLU A 80 -8.00 2.70 7.52
C GLU A 80 -9.40 3.27 7.23
N VAL A 81 -9.61 4.56 7.48
CA VAL A 81 -10.91 5.20 7.25
C VAL A 81 -11.33 5.12 5.78
N ILE A 82 -10.40 5.43 4.86
CA ILE A 82 -10.69 5.41 3.41
C ILE A 82 -10.98 3.98 2.96
N LEU A 83 -10.13 3.01 3.32
CA LEU A 83 -10.26 1.64 2.83
C LEU A 83 -11.44 0.89 3.46
N LEU A 84 -11.72 1.11 4.75
CA LEU A 84 -12.91 0.54 5.38
C LEU A 84 -14.19 1.08 4.74
N THR A 85 -14.25 2.39 4.51
CA THR A 85 -15.42 3.00 3.87
C THR A 85 -15.60 2.48 2.44
N ALA A 86 -14.54 2.45 1.64
CA ALA A 86 -14.56 1.95 0.28
C ALA A 86 -14.90 0.44 0.23
N GLY A 87 -14.28 -0.36 1.12
CA GLY A 87 -14.53 -1.80 1.21
C GLY A 87 -15.97 -2.13 1.55
N TYR A 88 -16.59 -1.36 2.45
CA TYR A 88 -18.01 -1.50 2.76
C TYR A 88 -18.90 -1.17 1.55
N GLN A 89 -18.61 -0.08 0.83
CA GLN A 89 -19.40 0.33 -0.35
C GLN A 89 -19.30 -0.68 -1.51
N ILE A 90 -18.15 -1.32 -1.68
CA ILE A 90 -17.92 -2.34 -2.73
C ILE A 90 -18.46 -3.72 -2.28
N GLY A 91 -18.83 -3.88 -1.01
CA GLY A 91 -19.36 -5.14 -0.47
C GLY A 91 -18.28 -6.17 -0.12
N MET A 92 -17.04 -5.74 0.11
CA MET A 92 -15.95 -6.64 0.54
C MET A 92 -16.23 -7.27 1.91
N TYR A 93 -17.01 -6.60 2.74
CA TYR A 93 -17.54 -7.13 3.99
C TYR A 93 -18.93 -6.54 4.25
N GLN A 94 -19.80 -7.33 4.89
CA GLN A 94 -21.18 -6.94 5.18
C GLN A 94 -21.52 -7.04 6.67
N ASP A 95 -20.71 -7.76 7.42
CA ASP A 95 -20.89 -7.97 8.86
C ASP A 95 -19.71 -7.38 9.65
N PHE A 96 -19.93 -7.22 10.95
CA PHE A 96 -18.95 -6.64 11.87
C PHE A 96 -17.66 -7.47 11.92
N LEU A 97 -17.79 -8.79 11.89
CA LEU A 97 -16.66 -9.71 11.97
C LEU A 97 -15.78 -9.61 10.70
N GLY A 98 -16.41 -9.57 9.53
CA GLY A 98 -15.74 -9.33 8.26
C GLY A 98 -15.01 -7.98 8.25
N GLY A 99 -15.63 -6.93 8.81
CA GLY A 99 -15.01 -5.62 8.98
C GLY A 99 -13.74 -5.67 9.85
N ILE A 100 -13.75 -6.44 10.94
CA ILE A 100 -12.55 -6.63 11.79
C ILE A 100 -11.42 -7.33 11.02
N PHE A 101 -11.74 -8.42 10.31
CA PHE A 101 -10.73 -9.11 9.50
C PHE A 101 -10.17 -8.21 8.41
N PHE A 102 -11.00 -7.40 7.77
CA PHE A 102 -10.58 -6.47 6.75
C PHE A 102 -9.67 -5.37 7.33
N PHE A 103 -10.01 -4.80 8.49
CA PHE A 103 -9.19 -3.86 9.25
C PHE A 103 -7.79 -4.42 9.55
N ILE A 104 -7.73 -5.63 10.12
CA ILE A 104 -6.45 -6.29 10.42
C ILE A 104 -5.63 -6.51 9.13
N THR A 105 -6.29 -6.88 8.04
CA THR A 105 -5.62 -7.09 6.75
C THR A 105 -4.99 -5.79 6.24
N ILE A 106 -5.68 -4.65 6.33
CA ILE A 106 -5.14 -3.35 5.92
C ILE A 106 -3.89 -3.01 6.73
N ILE A 107 -3.92 -3.18 8.07
CA ILE A 107 -2.75 -2.93 8.93
C ILE A 107 -1.56 -3.80 8.52
N ILE A 108 -1.78 -5.09 8.28
CA ILE A 108 -0.70 -6.01 7.87
C ILE A 108 -0.09 -5.55 6.54
N VAL A 109 -0.92 -5.20 5.57
CA VAL A 109 -0.45 -4.71 4.26
C VAL A 109 0.31 -3.39 4.40
N ASP A 110 -0.18 -2.44 5.20
CA ASP A 110 0.51 -1.15 5.46
C ASP A 110 1.90 -1.38 6.07
N ILE A 111 2.02 -2.27 7.05
CA ILE A 111 3.31 -2.65 7.65
C ILE A 111 4.24 -3.27 6.61
N LEU A 112 3.75 -4.18 5.78
CA LEU A 112 4.56 -4.82 4.73
C LEU A 112 5.07 -3.83 3.70
N VAL A 113 4.23 -2.90 3.25
CA VAL A 113 4.61 -1.83 2.31
C VAL A 113 5.69 -0.94 2.91
N ARG A 114 5.56 -0.54 4.18
CA ARG A 114 6.56 0.27 4.89
C ARG A 114 7.88 -0.48 5.04
N LEU A 115 7.83 -1.74 5.40
CA LEU A 115 9.02 -2.59 5.52
C LEU A 115 9.74 -2.70 4.16
N PHE A 116 9.00 -2.89 3.08
CA PHE A 116 9.55 -2.94 1.73
C PHE A 116 10.23 -1.62 1.35
N ASN A 117 9.58 -0.49 1.60
CA ASN A 117 10.14 0.83 1.34
C ASN A 117 11.42 1.06 2.16
N TYR A 118 11.41 0.72 3.44
CA TYR A 118 12.58 0.81 4.31
C TYR A 118 13.78 -0.01 3.79
N ILE A 119 13.55 -1.25 3.37
CA ILE A 119 14.61 -2.11 2.79
C ILE A 119 15.17 -1.48 1.52
N ASN A 120 14.31 -0.93 0.68
CA ASN A 120 14.72 -0.28 -0.56
C ASN A 120 15.57 0.98 -0.31
N ASP A 121 15.15 1.81 0.66
CA ASP A 121 15.90 3.01 1.07
C ASP A 121 17.28 2.65 1.65
N CYS A 122 17.35 1.61 2.46
CA CYS A 122 18.63 1.09 2.98
C CYS A 122 19.56 0.64 1.85
N ARG A 123 19.05 -0.05 0.84
CA ARG A 123 19.85 -0.48 -0.32
C ARG A 123 20.38 0.72 -1.12
N MET A 124 19.53 1.70 -1.41
CA MET A 124 19.95 2.92 -2.09
C MET A 124 21.01 3.69 -1.30
N ALA A 125 20.88 3.80 0.02
CA ALA A 125 21.88 4.43 0.86
C ALA A 125 23.23 3.74 0.79
N ILE A 126 23.25 2.40 0.77
CA ILE A 126 24.49 1.60 0.63
C ILE A 126 25.13 1.85 -0.74
N GLU A 127 24.35 1.87 -1.81
CA GLU A 127 24.88 2.12 -3.17
C GLU A 127 25.46 3.53 -3.31
N ILE A 128 24.76 4.55 -2.78
CA ILE A 128 25.26 5.93 -2.77
C ILE A 128 26.58 6.03 -1.99
N ASN A 129 26.67 5.40 -0.81
CA ASN A 129 27.89 5.39 -0.01
C ASN A 129 29.06 4.69 -0.71
N LYS A 130 28.78 3.60 -1.47
CA LYS A 130 29.80 2.94 -2.30
C LYS A 130 30.29 3.85 -3.40
N ALA A 131 29.38 4.51 -4.11
CA ALA A 131 29.72 5.42 -5.20
C ALA A 131 30.55 6.64 -4.71
N LEU A 132 30.23 7.15 -3.51
CA LEU A 132 31.01 8.24 -2.90
C LEU A 132 32.42 7.81 -2.48
N LYS A 133 32.58 6.58 -1.97
CA LYS A 133 33.90 6.04 -1.63
C LYS A 133 34.78 5.81 -2.86
N SER A 134 34.21 5.33 -3.96
CA SER A 134 34.95 5.12 -5.21
C SER A 134 35.39 6.41 -5.90
N ARG A 135 34.78 7.55 -5.60
CA ARG A 135 35.19 8.87 -6.13
C ARG A 135 36.28 9.56 -5.30
N LYS A 136 36.51 9.09 -4.08
CA LYS A 136 37.52 9.68 -3.17
C LYS A 136 38.86 8.94 -3.17
N GLY A 137 38.96 7.82 -3.83
CA GLY A 137 40.20 7.05 -4.07
C GLY A 137 40.63 7.19 -5.51
#